data_a19b4cbe04c756f7e1654be678cb3116
#
_entry.id   a19b4cbe04c756f7e1654be678cb3116
#
_cell.length_a   1.000
_cell.length_b   1.000
_cell.length_c   1.000
_cell.angle_alpha   90.00
_cell.angle_beta   90.00
_cell.angle_gamma   90.00
#
_symmetry.space_group_name_H-M   'P 1'
#
loop_
_entity.id
_entity.type
_entity.pdbx_description
1 polymer ?
#
loop_
_entity_poly.entity_id
_entity_poly.type
_entity_poly.pdbx_seq_one_letter_code
_entity_poly.pdbx_strand_id
1 'polypeptide(L)'
;MIKLTVRWMNRFAEIEFPCTDTELQQKLTEVRPTDTSPDEIFVQAVHQPTMLSMLEDQFLNMDEVNFLAKRMDSFTYDELLQFYAAAQYEQLQSPKDLINLTYNLPCYTVVHDLRNLEAIGKTHYMNINGAVSASEMKKIDFAAIGRELIRSGNGKPTECGLYRNHGIGCRLSVWARTWGLFIDG
;
A
#
# COMPACT_ATOMS: atom_id res chain seq x y z
N MET A 1 5.14 4.33 -10.32
CA MET A 1 6.21 5.36 -10.27
C MET A 1 6.01 6.22 -9.04
N ILE A 2 7.06 6.37 -8.21
CA ILE A 2 7.07 7.28 -7.05
C ILE A 2 8.07 8.39 -7.36
N LYS A 3 7.67 9.64 -7.19
CA LYS A 3 8.54 10.81 -7.37
C LYS A 3 8.54 11.64 -6.09
N LEU A 4 9.71 11.91 -5.55
CA LEU A 4 9.86 12.67 -4.30
C LEU A 4 11.09 13.57 -4.32
N THR A 5 11.07 14.58 -3.44
CA THR A 5 12.22 15.42 -3.14
C THR A 5 12.83 15.02 -1.81
N VAL A 6 14.11 14.71 -1.82
CA VAL A 6 14.90 14.47 -0.61
C VAL A 6 15.73 15.69 -0.27
N ARG A 7 16.03 15.85 1.04
CA ARG A 7 16.82 16.94 1.58
C ARG A 7 17.90 16.45 2.51
N TRP A 8 19.07 17.04 2.39
CA TRP A 8 20.16 16.94 3.34
C TRP A 8 20.74 18.34 3.60
N MET A 9 20.57 18.84 4.81
CA MET A 9 20.90 20.24 5.15
C MET A 9 20.22 21.22 4.16
N ASN A 10 21.00 21.96 3.36
CA ASN A 10 20.53 22.93 2.37
C ASN A 10 20.59 22.40 0.92
N ARG A 11 20.77 21.08 0.73
CA ARG A 11 20.81 20.46 -0.59
C ARG A 11 19.55 19.64 -0.81
N PHE A 12 19.08 19.62 -2.05
CA PHE A 12 17.87 18.93 -2.47
C PHE A 12 18.15 18.15 -3.75
N ALA A 13 17.49 16.99 -3.87
CA ALA A 13 17.40 16.29 -5.15
C ALA A 13 16.02 15.71 -5.35
N GLU A 14 15.56 15.69 -6.59
CA GLU A 14 14.39 14.91 -6.99
C GLU A 14 14.83 13.51 -7.41
N ILE A 15 14.13 12.50 -6.91
CA ILE A 15 14.35 11.09 -7.23
C ILE A 15 13.05 10.50 -7.75
N GLU A 16 13.15 9.79 -8.87
CA GLU A 16 12.04 9.05 -9.46
C GLU A 16 12.29 7.55 -9.30
N PHE A 17 11.31 6.82 -8.76
CA PHE A 17 11.37 5.39 -8.52
C PHE A 17 10.29 4.65 -9.35
N PRO A 18 10.57 3.40 -9.78
CA PRO A 18 11.80 2.65 -9.54
C PRO A 18 12.97 3.17 -10.37
N CYS A 19 14.17 3.09 -9.81
CA CYS A 19 15.43 3.40 -10.49
C CYS A 19 16.46 2.31 -10.22
N THR A 20 17.58 2.34 -10.96
CA THR A 20 18.70 1.45 -10.72
C THR A 20 19.50 1.89 -9.49
N ASP A 21 20.22 0.96 -8.88
CA ASP A 21 21.06 1.27 -7.70
C ASP A 21 22.14 2.32 -8.05
N THR A 22 22.66 2.30 -9.27
CA THR A 22 23.63 3.30 -9.74
C THR A 22 23.02 4.69 -9.82
N GLU A 23 21.82 4.82 -10.41
CA GLU A 23 21.08 6.08 -10.47
C GLU A 23 20.73 6.61 -9.08
N LEU A 24 20.29 5.72 -8.18
CA LEU A 24 19.99 6.08 -6.82
C LEU A 24 21.22 6.62 -6.09
N GLN A 25 22.36 5.92 -6.17
CA GLN A 25 23.60 6.35 -5.54
C GLN A 25 24.11 7.68 -6.12
N GLN A 26 23.98 7.87 -7.44
CA GLN A 26 24.35 9.14 -8.07
C GLN A 26 23.49 10.29 -7.49
N LYS A 27 22.18 10.14 -7.42
CA LYS A 27 21.26 11.14 -6.87
C LYS A 27 21.52 11.41 -5.40
N LEU A 28 21.76 10.39 -4.61
CA LEU A 28 22.09 10.54 -3.20
C LEU A 28 23.42 11.29 -3.00
N THR A 29 24.43 11.05 -3.85
CA THR A 29 25.73 11.74 -3.80
C THR A 29 25.61 13.24 -4.12
N GLU A 30 24.64 13.65 -4.95
CA GLU A 30 24.35 15.06 -5.22
C GLU A 30 23.91 15.82 -3.96
N VAL A 31 23.25 15.11 -3.04
CA VAL A 31 22.63 15.70 -1.83
C VAL A 31 23.54 15.57 -0.63
N ARG A 32 24.10 14.37 -0.38
CA ARG A 32 24.94 14.10 0.79
C ARG A 32 26.37 13.72 0.39
N PRO A 33 27.39 14.11 1.21
CA PRO A 33 28.75 13.61 1.02
C PRO A 33 28.81 12.10 1.25
N THR A 34 29.68 11.41 0.49
CA THR A 34 29.82 9.94 0.45
C THR A 34 30.22 9.28 1.78
N ASP A 35 30.78 10.05 2.73
CA ASP A 35 31.29 9.52 4.00
C ASP A 35 30.30 9.62 5.18
N THR A 36 29.08 10.04 4.92
CA THR A 36 28.08 10.19 5.99
C THR A 36 27.06 9.04 5.94
N SER A 37 27.14 8.10 6.89
CA SER A 37 26.02 7.26 7.29
C SER A 37 25.02 8.12 8.06
N PRO A 38 23.74 8.10 7.73
CA PRO A 38 22.88 6.94 7.79
C PRO A 38 22.27 6.57 6.43
N ASP A 39 21.76 5.34 6.32
CA ASP A 39 21.05 4.82 5.14
C ASP A 39 19.72 5.55 4.89
N GLU A 40 19.34 6.46 5.78
CA GLU A 40 18.10 7.23 5.74
C GLU A 40 18.37 8.68 5.33
N ILE A 41 17.48 9.25 4.50
CA ILE A 41 17.50 10.64 4.10
C ILE A 41 16.12 11.28 4.32
N PHE A 42 16.09 12.57 4.63
CA PHE A 42 14.85 13.29 4.88
C PHE A 42 14.04 13.49 3.58
N VAL A 43 12.80 13.03 3.57
CA VAL A 43 11.85 13.25 2.49
C VAL A 43 11.12 14.57 2.73
N GLN A 44 11.35 15.55 1.85
CA GLN A 44 10.75 16.88 1.95
C GLN A 44 9.35 16.94 1.35
N ALA A 45 9.14 16.23 0.23
CA ALA A 45 7.86 16.20 -0.46
C ALA A 45 7.71 14.94 -1.31
N VAL A 46 6.48 14.45 -1.44
CA VAL A 46 6.09 13.38 -2.37
C VAL A 46 5.24 14.00 -3.48
N HIS A 47 5.77 14.04 -4.71
CA HIS A 47 5.08 14.64 -5.85
C HIS A 47 4.09 13.67 -6.48
N GLN A 48 4.46 12.39 -6.52
CA GLN A 48 3.64 11.31 -7.11
C GLN A 48 3.94 9.96 -6.42
N PRO A 49 2.92 9.13 -6.19
CA PRO A 49 1.50 9.50 -6.18
C PRO A 49 1.16 10.28 -4.89
N THR A 50 0.25 11.23 -4.98
CA THR A 50 -0.20 12.04 -3.81
C THR A 50 -0.76 11.19 -2.67
N MET A 51 -1.23 9.98 -3.00
CA MET A 51 -1.71 8.98 -2.01
C MET A 51 -0.61 8.50 -1.06
N LEU A 52 0.66 8.75 -1.35
CA LEU A 52 1.81 8.43 -0.49
C LEU A 52 2.37 9.67 0.25
N SER A 53 1.60 10.76 0.35
CA SER A 53 2.00 11.96 1.11
C SER A 53 2.30 11.68 2.59
N MET A 54 1.82 10.54 3.15
CA MET A 54 2.20 10.11 4.50
C MET A 54 3.70 9.81 4.65
N LEU A 55 4.46 9.71 3.57
CA LEU A 55 5.91 9.53 3.57
C LEU A 55 6.70 10.84 3.63
N GLU A 56 6.02 11.99 3.64
CA GLU A 56 6.64 13.30 3.78
C GLU A 56 7.09 13.57 5.22
N ASP A 57 8.01 14.52 5.37
CA ASP A 57 8.50 15.06 6.63
C ASP A 57 9.14 14.02 7.58
N GLN A 58 9.74 12.95 7.02
CA GLN A 58 10.41 11.92 7.79
C GLN A 58 11.69 11.42 7.13
N PHE A 59 12.55 10.77 7.92
CA PHE A 59 13.74 10.11 7.41
C PHE A 59 13.39 8.71 6.92
N LEU A 60 13.72 8.41 5.66
CA LEU A 60 13.40 7.13 5.03
C LEU A 60 14.63 6.51 4.38
N ASN A 61 14.68 5.18 4.39
CA ASN A 61 15.64 4.42 3.61
C ASN A 61 15.18 4.40 2.14
N MET A 62 16.02 4.91 1.24
CA MET A 62 15.68 5.03 -0.17
C MET A 62 15.66 3.69 -0.91
N ASP A 63 16.40 2.69 -0.44
CA ASP A 63 16.32 1.33 -1.00
C ASP A 63 14.95 0.70 -0.72
N GLU A 64 14.38 0.96 0.47
CA GLU A 64 13.01 0.53 0.79
C GLU A 64 11.97 1.22 -0.10
N VAL A 65 12.13 2.53 -0.33
CA VAL A 65 11.25 3.28 -1.24
C VAL A 65 11.36 2.75 -2.67
N ASN A 66 12.59 2.46 -3.14
CA ASN A 66 12.83 1.88 -4.46
C ASN A 66 12.21 0.48 -4.58
N PHE A 67 12.33 -0.34 -3.55
CA PHE A 67 11.70 -1.66 -3.52
C PHE A 67 10.17 -1.55 -3.55
N LEU A 68 9.59 -0.66 -2.75
CA LEU A 68 8.15 -0.39 -2.77
C LEU A 68 7.68 0.02 -4.17
N ALA A 69 8.41 0.94 -4.82
CA ALA A 69 8.09 1.38 -6.16
C ALA A 69 8.14 0.23 -7.19
N LYS A 70 9.16 -0.63 -7.13
CA LYS A 70 9.26 -1.84 -7.97
C LYS A 70 8.07 -2.79 -7.76
N ARG A 71 7.61 -2.95 -6.52
CA ARG A 71 6.42 -3.75 -6.21
C ARG A 71 5.15 -3.13 -6.78
N MET A 72 4.96 -1.82 -6.58
CA MET A 72 3.78 -1.10 -7.08
C MET A 72 3.72 -1.05 -8.61
N ASP A 73 4.86 -1.05 -9.29
CA ASP A 73 4.93 -1.04 -10.77
C ASP A 73 4.38 -2.34 -11.39
N SER A 74 4.34 -3.43 -10.63
CA SER A 74 3.74 -4.69 -11.04
C SER A 74 2.21 -4.77 -10.85
N PHE A 75 1.59 -3.77 -10.21
CA PHE A 75 0.17 -3.78 -9.91
C PHE A 75 -0.68 -3.33 -11.07
N THR A 76 -1.84 -3.95 -11.21
CA THR A 76 -2.93 -3.44 -12.02
C THR A 76 -3.49 -2.16 -11.39
N TYR A 77 -4.30 -1.43 -12.15
CA TYR A 77 -4.97 -0.23 -11.63
C TYR A 77 -5.85 -0.53 -10.40
N ASP A 78 -6.59 -1.64 -10.42
CA ASP A 78 -7.45 -2.04 -9.31
C ASP A 78 -6.64 -2.44 -8.07
N GLU A 79 -5.51 -3.12 -8.24
CA GLU A 79 -4.59 -3.44 -7.14
C GLU A 79 -3.95 -2.18 -6.53
N LEU A 80 -3.63 -1.18 -7.35
CA LEU A 80 -3.14 0.11 -6.85
C LEU A 80 -4.21 0.82 -6.01
N LEU A 81 -5.46 0.87 -6.47
CA LEU A 81 -6.56 1.45 -5.69
C LEU A 81 -6.77 0.70 -4.38
N GLN A 82 -6.71 -0.63 -4.43
CA GLN A 82 -6.81 -1.49 -3.24
C GLN A 82 -5.65 -1.21 -2.27
N PHE A 83 -4.43 -1.08 -2.78
CA PHE A 83 -3.26 -0.76 -1.99
C PHE A 83 -3.39 0.58 -1.26
N TYR A 84 -3.78 1.65 -1.97
CA TYR A 84 -3.95 2.97 -1.37
C TYR A 84 -5.07 2.99 -0.32
N ALA A 85 -6.21 2.37 -0.64
CA ALA A 85 -7.33 2.27 0.30
C ALA A 85 -6.92 1.51 1.57
N ALA A 86 -6.17 0.42 1.42
CA ALA A 86 -5.67 -0.37 2.54
C ALA A 86 -4.63 0.41 3.37
N ALA A 87 -3.69 1.09 2.72
CA ALA A 87 -2.69 1.91 3.40
C ALA A 87 -3.34 3.04 4.21
N GLN A 88 -4.34 3.72 3.65
CA GLN A 88 -5.10 4.77 4.33
C GLN A 88 -5.93 4.22 5.50
N TYR A 89 -6.57 3.05 5.31
CA TYR A 89 -7.36 2.41 6.36
C TYR A 89 -6.50 2.01 7.56
N GLU A 90 -5.36 1.36 7.32
CA GLU A 90 -4.44 0.91 8.38
C GLU A 90 -3.57 2.06 8.91
N GLN A 91 -3.67 3.27 8.31
CA GLN A 91 -2.88 4.45 8.69
C GLN A 91 -1.36 4.17 8.65
N LEU A 92 -0.91 3.45 7.62
CA LEU A 92 0.49 3.11 7.45
C LEU A 92 1.31 4.35 7.10
N GLN A 93 2.48 4.48 7.73
CA GLN A 93 3.35 5.66 7.57
C GLN A 93 4.80 5.30 7.23
N SER A 94 5.16 4.01 7.20
CA SER A 94 6.52 3.58 6.90
C SER A 94 6.61 2.80 5.59
N PRO A 95 7.72 2.91 4.82
CA PRO A 95 7.92 2.10 3.63
C PRO A 95 7.86 0.60 3.93
N LYS A 96 8.35 0.15 5.09
CA LYS A 96 8.32 -1.26 5.53
C LYS A 96 6.90 -1.80 5.64
N ASP A 97 6.01 -1.03 6.27
CA ASP A 97 4.61 -1.44 6.43
C ASP A 97 3.89 -1.45 5.07
N LEU A 98 4.17 -0.45 4.22
CA LEU A 98 3.65 -0.40 2.86
C LEU A 98 4.16 -1.57 2.01
N ILE A 99 5.43 -1.96 2.14
CA ILE A 99 5.98 -3.15 1.47
C ILE A 99 5.25 -4.41 1.97
N ASN A 100 5.08 -4.58 3.29
CA ASN A 100 4.33 -5.69 3.85
C ASN A 100 2.88 -5.74 3.33
N LEU A 101 2.24 -4.59 3.19
CA LEU A 101 0.91 -4.48 2.60
C LEU A 101 0.86 -5.01 1.17
N THR A 102 1.89 -4.78 0.33
CA THR A 102 1.91 -5.28 -1.05
C THR A 102 1.79 -6.81 -1.15
N TYR A 103 2.19 -7.54 -0.13
CA TYR A 103 2.07 -9.00 -0.05
C TYR A 103 0.77 -9.48 0.58
N ASN A 104 0.04 -8.58 1.21
CA ASN A 104 -1.19 -8.87 1.94
C ASN A 104 -2.44 -8.26 1.27
N LEU A 105 -2.33 -7.73 0.05
CA LEU A 105 -3.45 -7.14 -0.67
C LEU A 105 -4.68 -8.06 -0.78
N PRO A 106 -4.54 -9.39 -1.00
CA PRO A 106 -5.70 -10.27 -1.06
C PRO A 106 -6.53 -10.34 0.22
N CYS A 107 -5.98 -9.86 1.36
CA CYS A 107 -6.70 -9.79 2.64
C CYS A 107 -7.68 -8.62 2.72
N TYR A 108 -7.66 -7.77 1.72
CA TYR A 108 -8.42 -6.53 1.70
C TYR A 108 -9.43 -6.53 0.56
N THR A 109 -10.60 -6.00 0.80
CA THR A 109 -11.62 -5.79 -0.23
C THR A 109 -11.97 -4.32 -0.29
N VAL A 110 -11.90 -3.75 -1.49
CA VAL A 110 -12.35 -2.39 -1.76
C VAL A 110 -13.62 -2.45 -2.58
N VAL A 111 -14.62 -1.70 -2.16
CA VAL A 111 -15.87 -1.53 -2.89
C VAL A 111 -15.99 -0.08 -3.31
N HIS A 112 -15.92 0.15 -4.62
CA HIS A 112 -15.85 1.50 -5.19
C HIS A 112 -17.21 2.24 -5.20
N ASP A 113 -18.34 1.52 -5.24
CA ASP A 113 -19.67 2.11 -5.25
C ASP A 113 -20.41 1.82 -3.94
N LEU A 114 -20.38 2.79 -3.03
CA LEU A 114 -21.07 2.71 -1.74
C LEU A 114 -22.61 2.77 -1.84
N ARG A 115 -23.16 3.14 -3.00
CA ARG A 115 -24.60 3.22 -3.23
C ARG A 115 -25.17 1.86 -3.60
N ASN A 116 -24.36 0.98 -4.14
CA ASN A 116 -24.76 -0.35 -4.56
C ASN A 116 -24.59 -1.36 -3.43
N LEU A 117 -25.56 -1.36 -2.51
CA LEU A 117 -25.58 -2.26 -1.35
C LEU A 117 -25.55 -3.74 -1.74
N GLU A 118 -26.16 -4.11 -2.85
CA GLU A 118 -26.17 -5.47 -3.36
C GLU A 118 -24.75 -5.89 -3.81
N ALA A 119 -24.05 -5.03 -4.56
CA ALA A 119 -22.67 -5.29 -4.96
C ALA A 119 -21.72 -5.39 -3.75
N ILE A 120 -21.87 -4.51 -2.75
CA ILE A 120 -21.13 -4.56 -1.49
C ILE A 120 -21.32 -5.91 -0.79
N GLY A 121 -22.57 -6.29 -0.57
CA GLY A 121 -22.89 -7.53 0.13
C GLY A 121 -22.46 -8.77 -0.65
N LYS A 122 -22.61 -8.76 -1.98
CA LYS A 122 -22.17 -9.85 -2.84
C LYS A 122 -20.66 -10.04 -2.82
N THR A 123 -19.90 -8.97 -2.99
CA THR A 123 -18.42 -9.01 -2.94
C THR A 123 -17.96 -9.54 -1.59
N HIS A 124 -18.53 -9.02 -0.50
CA HIS A 124 -18.21 -9.49 0.84
C HIS A 124 -18.52 -10.99 1.04
N TYR A 125 -19.71 -11.43 0.64
CA TYR A 125 -20.14 -12.81 0.80
C TYR A 125 -19.24 -13.78 0.01
N MET A 126 -18.91 -13.43 -1.23
CA MET A 126 -18.03 -14.24 -2.08
C MET A 126 -16.59 -14.31 -1.55
N ASN A 127 -16.08 -13.24 -0.99
CA ASN A 127 -14.73 -13.25 -0.40
C ASN A 127 -14.62 -14.13 0.85
N ILE A 128 -15.71 -14.27 1.61
CA ILE A 128 -15.74 -15.15 2.80
C ILE A 128 -16.00 -16.61 2.43
N ASN A 129 -16.94 -16.84 1.52
CA ASN A 129 -17.47 -18.18 1.24
C ASN A 129 -16.90 -18.79 -0.03
N GLY A 130 -16.12 -18.06 -0.83
CA GLY A 130 -15.60 -18.51 -2.10
C GLY A 130 -16.67 -18.59 -3.20
N ALA A 131 -16.49 -19.53 -4.12
CA ALA A 131 -17.43 -19.71 -5.23
C ALA A 131 -18.76 -20.28 -4.73
N VAL A 132 -19.84 -19.59 -5.05
CA VAL A 132 -21.21 -19.93 -4.64
C VAL A 132 -22.03 -20.33 -5.87
N SER A 133 -22.85 -21.37 -5.75
CA SER A 133 -23.69 -21.82 -6.85
C SER A 133 -24.77 -20.79 -7.22
N ALA A 134 -25.19 -20.76 -8.49
CA ALA A 134 -26.23 -19.83 -8.96
C ALA A 134 -27.58 -20.01 -8.23
N SER A 135 -27.86 -21.21 -7.69
CA SER A 135 -29.07 -21.50 -6.92
C SER A 135 -29.00 -20.90 -5.51
N GLU A 136 -27.84 -20.89 -4.90
CA GLU A 136 -27.60 -20.26 -3.58
C GLU A 136 -27.59 -18.74 -3.69
N MET A 137 -26.97 -18.17 -4.74
CA MET A 137 -26.96 -16.73 -4.98
C MET A 137 -28.38 -16.12 -5.04
N LYS A 138 -29.35 -16.86 -5.56
CA LYS A 138 -30.76 -16.41 -5.64
C LYS A 138 -31.47 -16.35 -4.29
N LYS A 139 -30.96 -17.04 -3.27
CA LYS A 139 -31.56 -17.12 -1.92
C LYS A 139 -30.98 -16.09 -0.95
N ILE A 140 -29.91 -15.41 -1.33
CA ILE A 140 -29.17 -14.51 -0.46
C ILE A 140 -29.59 -13.07 -0.73
N ASP A 141 -30.00 -12.36 0.33
CA ASP A 141 -30.22 -10.91 0.28
C ASP A 141 -28.87 -10.18 0.45
N PHE A 142 -28.15 -10.01 -0.66
CA PHE A 142 -26.88 -9.30 -0.65
C PHE A 142 -27.04 -7.83 -0.23
N ALA A 143 -28.18 -7.20 -0.52
CA ALA A 143 -28.41 -5.83 -0.10
C ALA A 143 -28.55 -5.71 1.43
N ALA A 144 -29.16 -6.71 2.10
CA ALA A 144 -29.19 -6.77 3.55
C ALA A 144 -27.79 -6.93 4.15
N ILE A 145 -26.96 -7.80 3.56
CA ILE A 145 -25.57 -7.97 3.98
C ILE A 145 -24.79 -6.66 3.79
N GLY A 146 -24.96 -5.97 2.67
CA GLY A 146 -24.30 -4.68 2.41
C GLY A 146 -24.73 -3.60 3.41
N ARG A 147 -26.02 -3.50 3.73
CA ARG A 147 -26.50 -2.57 4.77
C ARG A 147 -25.89 -2.86 6.13
N GLU A 148 -25.84 -4.13 6.52
CA GLU A 148 -25.27 -4.52 7.81
C GLU A 148 -23.77 -4.21 7.90
N LEU A 149 -23.02 -4.41 6.82
CA LEU A 149 -21.59 -4.06 6.74
C LEU A 149 -21.35 -2.57 6.98
N ILE A 150 -22.15 -1.71 6.34
CA ILE A 150 -22.05 -0.26 6.51
C ILE A 150 -22.49 0.13 7.94
N ARG A 151 -23.57 -0.45 8.45
CA ARG A 151 -24.12 -0.15 9.76
C ARG A 151 -23.21 -0.57 10.92
N SER A 152 -22.57 -1.73 10.79
CA SER A 152 -21.68 -2.28 11.84
C SER A 152 -20.34 -1.56 11.94
N GLY A 153 -20.03 -0.61 11.01
CA GLY A 153 -18.76 0.09 10.98
C GLY A 153 -17.56 -0.81 10.66
N ASN A 154 -17.80 -2.04 10.22
CA ASN A 154 -16.77 -3.01 9.84
C ASN A 154 -16.07 -2.65 8.51
N GLY A 155 -16.49 -1.57 7.85
CA GLY A 155 -15.82 -0.95 6.72
C GLY A 155 -15.67 0.53 6.97
N LYS A 156 -14.51 1.10 6.66
CA LYS A 156 -14.30 2.56 6.71
C LYS A 156 -14.33 3.12 5.29
N PRO A 157 -15.00 4.25 5.08
CA PRO A 157 -14.86 4.97 3.82
C PRO A 157 -13.44 5.50 3.68
N THR A 158 -12.84 5.29 2.53
CA THR A 158 -11.57 5.89 2.11
C THR A 158 -11.82 6.68 0.82
N GLU A 159 -10.84 7.46 0.38
CA GLU A 159 -10.94 8.18 -0.90
C GLU A 159 -11.12 7.24 -2.10
N CYS A 160 -10.65 5.99 -1.98
CA CYS A 160 -10.76 4.96 -3.02
C CYS A 160 -11.99 4.05 -2.89
N GLY A 161 -12.80 4.19 -1.85
CA GLY A 161 -13.99 3.37 -1.61
C GLY A 161 -14.14 2.86 -0.19
N LEU A 162 -15.11 1.96 0.03
CA LEU A 162 -15.29 1.29 1.32
C LEU A 162 -14.31 0.13 1.42
N TYR A 163 -13.55 0.15 2.48
CA TYR A 163 -12.51 -0.81 2.76
C TYR A 163 -12.87 -1.76 3.90
N ARG A 164 -12.50 -3.02 3.77
CA ARG A 164 -12.59 -4.02 4.82
C ARG A 164 -11.40 -4.97 4.83
N ASN A 165 -10.82 -5.18 6.00
CA ASN A 165 -9.88 -6.24 6.28
C ASN A 165 -10.64 -7.54 6.62
N HIS A 166 -10.31 -8.65 5.95
CA HIS A 166 -10.91 -9.96 6.22
C HIS A 166 -10.30 -10.67 7.43
N GLY A 167 -9.40 -10.02 8.16
CA GLY A 167 -8.87 -10.46 9.48
C GLY A 167 -8.08 -11.77 9.48
N ILE A 168 -7.38 -11.97 10.52
CA ILE A 168 -6.87 -13.19 11.19
C ILE A 168 -5.90 -14.13 10.44
N GLY A 169 -5.43 -13.96 9.30
CA GLY A 169 -4.43 -14.89 8.71
C GLY A 169 -3.30 -14.21 7.98
N CYS A 170 -3.47 -12.97 7.69
CA CYS A 170 -2.63 -12.26 6.74
C CYS A 170 -1.55 -11.36 7.39
N ARG A 171 -1.41 -11.37 8.69
CA ARG A 171 -0.33 -10.66 9.40
C ARG A 171 0.98 -11.45 9.40
N LEU A 172 1.37 -12.02 8.29
CA LEU A 172 2.74 -12.48 8.15
C LEU A 172 3.58 -11.27 7.74
N SER A 173 4.37 -10.76 8.66
CA SER A 173 5.41 -9.80 8.34
C SER A 173 6.40 -10.48 7.38
N VAL A 174 6.19 -10.31 6.09
CA VAL A 174 7.06 -10.84 5.02
C VAL A 174 8.46 -10.25 5.16
N TRP A 175 8.55 -9.08 5.78
CA TRP A 175 9.80 -8.38 6.06
C TRP A 175 10.84 -9.23 6.80
N ALA A 176 10.45 -10.04 7.78
CA ALA A 176 11.38 -10.90 8.51
C ALA A 176 11.93 -12.08 7.67
N ARG A 177 11.29 -12.39 6.53
CA ARG A 177 11.74 -13.50 5.66
C ARG A 177 12.59 -13.03 4.47
N THR A 178 12.39 -11.83 3.96
CA THR A 178 13.09 -11.36 2.77
C THR A 178 14.46 -10.78 3.05
N TRP A 179 14.68 -10.19 4.21
CA TRP A 179 15.99 -9.63 4.56
C TRP A 179 16.93 -10.63 5.24
N GLY A 180 16.43 -11.70 5.83
CA GLY A 180 17.25 -12.81 6.33
C GLY A 180 17.95 -13.62 5.24
N LEU A 181 17.53 -13.50 3.98
CA LEU A 181 18.13 -14.19 2.83
C LEU A 181 19.25 -13.38 2.14
N PHE A 182 19.44 -12.12 2.50
CA PHE A 182 20.48 -11.25 1.91
C PHE A 182 21.68 -11.03 2.83
N ILE A 183 21.70 -11.60 4.06
CA ILE A 183 22.80 -11.43 5.02
C ILE A 183 23.78 -12.62 5.03
N ASP A 184 23.42 -13.74 4.40
CA ASP A 184 24.29 -14.94 4.28
C ASP A 184 24.56 -15.29 2.80
N GLY A 185 25.30 -14.42 2.13
CA GLY A 185 25.80 -14.69 0.79
C GLY A 185 27.07 -13.92 0.52
#